data_d9f0d4b2fe4b903523f7bda99c040b4c
#
_entry.id   d9f0d4b2fe4b903523f7bda99c040b4c
#
_cell.length_a   1.000
_cell.length_b   1.000
_cell.length_c   1.000
_cell.angle_alpha   90.00
_cell.angle_beta   90.00
_cell.angle_gamma   90.00
#
_symmetry.space_group_name_H-M   'P 1'
#
loop_
_entity.id
_entity.type
_entity.pdbx_description
1 polymer ?
#
loop_
_entity_poly.entity_id
_entity_poly.type
_entity_poly.pdbx_seq_one_letter_code
_entity_poly.pdbx_strand_id
1 'polypeptide(L)'
;MSLPARTWSLLPTRTWSLLPVLVALVLLAGCTSAPDDSAPPRATRWRPGPGTPWQWQLSGRLDTTVDVPVYDIDGFEHPRSTVADLQRRGRKVICYLSTGAWEEFRPDADEFPGDVLGKGNGWEGERWLDIRRTDVLEPLMARRFDMCRDKGFDAIEPDNMDGYSNDTGFPLTADDQLRYNRLIARMAHERGLSVGLKNDLDQIPALVGEFDFAVNEQCAQYAECAALTPFVEAGKAVFHVEYELPTSRFCPQSRRLGLSSMRKRYELDAWRRPC
;
A
#
# COMPACT_ATOMS: atom_id res chain seq x y z
N MET A 1 5.02 48.95 -58.87
CA MET A 1 6.09 49.07 -59.86
C MET A 1 6.65 47.69 -60.13
N SER A 2 6.24 47.18 -61.21
CA SER A 2 6.99 46.65 -62.37
C SER A 2 7.61 45.26 -62.14
N LEU A 3 6.93 44.27 -62.69
CA LEU A 3 7.49 43.04 -63.28
C LEU A 3 8.46 43.39 -64.44
N PRO A 4 9.37 42.51 -64.82
CA PRO A 4 9.01 41.82 -66.07
C PRO A 4 9.32 40.31 -66.11
N ALA A 5 8.68 39.76 -67.11
CA ALA A 5 8.50 38.44 -67.60
C ALA A 5 9.59 37.94 -68.57
N ARG A 6 9.42 36.63 -68.93
CA ARG A 6 9.88 35.89 -70.12
C ARG A 6 11.27 35.27 -70.02
N THR A 7 11.53 34.04 -70.49
CA THR A 7 11.18 33.44 -71.78
C THR A 7 11.29 31.90 -71.78
N TRP A 8 10.51 31.29 -72.59
CA TRP A 8 10.46 29.87 -72.98
C TRP A 8 11.64 29.46 -73.87
N SER A 9 12.11 28.22 -73.75
CA SER A 9 12.81 27.55 -74.84
C SER A 9 12.46 26.07 -74.85
N LEU A 10 12.10 25.61 -76.00
CA LEU A 10 11.60 24.29 -76.39
C LEU A 10 12.74 23.36 -76.83
N LEU A 11 12.68 22.09 -76.36
CA LEU A 11 12.98 20.79 -77.03
C LEU A 11 14.39 20.50 -77.58
N PRO A 12 14.85 19.22 -77.59
CA PRO A 12 14.24 18.17 -78.36
C PRO A 12 14.19 16.76 -77.71
N THR A 13 13.25 15.97 -78.23
CA THR A 13 13.02 14.54 -78.02
C THR A 13 14.20 13.67 -78.41
N ARG A 14 14.54 12.70 -77.59
CA ARG A 14 15.33 11.53 -78.03
C ARG A 14 14.66 10.27 -77.51
N THR A 15 14.11 9.50 -78.45
CA THR A 15 13.69 8.12 -78.35
C THR A 15 14.91 7.20 -78.10
N TRP A 16 14.89 6.38 -77.09
CA TRP A 16 15.73 5.19 -76.98
C TRP A 16 14.99 4.03 -76.34
N SER A 17 14.97 3.00 -77.05
CA SER A 17 14.68 1.60 -76.94
C SER A 17 14.45 0.99 -75.55
N LEU A 18 13.35 0.19 -75.50
CA LEU A 18 12.96 -0.73 -74.47
C LEU A 18 13.94 -1.95 -74.40
N LEU A 19 14.54 -2.18 -73.24
CA LEU A 19 15.08 -3.45 -72.83
C LEU A 19 14.33 -3.87 -71.55
N PRO A 20 13.80 -5.10 -71.47
CA PRO A 20 13.15 -5.57 -70.28
C PRO A 20 14.19 -6.00 -69.23
N VAL A 21 14.32 -5.29 -68.14
CA VAL A 21 15.06 -5.76 -66.98
C VAL A 21 14.11 -6.59 -66.12
N LEU A 22 14.34 -7.89 -66.07
CA LEU A 22 13.73 -8.81 -65.12
C LEU A 22 14.17 -8.43 -63.69
N VAL A 23 13.30 -7.77 -62.93
CA VAL A 23 13.51 -7.57 -61.52
C VAL A 23 13.02 -8.81 -60.79
N ALA A 24 13.97 -9.62 -60.29
CA ALA A 24 13.68 -10.68 -59.34
C ALA A 24 13.26 -10.09 -58.01
N LEU A 25 11.96 -10.16 -57.69
CA LEU A 25 11.46 -9.84 -56.34
C LEU A 25 11.94 -10.94 -55.38
N VAL A 26 12.95 -10.64 -54.60
CA VAL A 26 13.31 -11.42 -53.40
C VAL A 26 12.35 -11.02 -52.31
N LEU A 27 11.34 -11.83 -52.05
CA LEU A 27 10.47 -11.72 -50.85
C LEU A 27 11.28 -12.09 -49.62
N LEU A 28 11.85 -11.11 -48.95
CA LEU A 28 12.33 -11.24 -47.57
C LEU A 28 11.13 -11.37 -46.66
N ALA A 29 10.76 -12.61 -46.31
CA ALA A 29 9.83 -12.90 -45.23
C ALA A 29 10.49 -12.46 -43.92
N GLY A 30 10.32 -11.20 -43.53
CA GLY A 30 10.65 -10.69 -42.22
C GLY A 30 9.73 -11.34 -41.21
N CYS A 31 10.23 -12.29 -40.40
CA CYS A 31 9.55 -12.72 -39.20
C CYS A 31 9.54 -11.53 -38.21
N THR A 32 8.50 -10.72 -38.25
CA THR A 32 8.19 -9.83 -37.15
C THR A 32 7.66 -10.69 -36.02
N SER A 33 8.54 -11.03 -35.07
CA SER A 33 8.13 -11.55 -33.78
C SER A 33 7.28 -10.45 -33.13
N ALA A 34 5.96 -10.65 -33.06
CA ALA A 34 5.11 -9.84 -32.22
C ALA A 34 5.62 -9.98 -30.77
N PRO A 35 5.67 -8.91 -29.96
CA PRO A 35 5.96 -9.05 -28.55
C PRO A 35 4.94 -10.01 -27.96
N ASP A 36 5.43 -11.06 -27.29
CA ASP A 36 4.61 -12.02 -26.57
C ASP A 36 4.05 -11.32 -25.32
N ASP A 37 2.86 -10.75 -25.46
CA ASP A 37 2.14 -9.99 -24.42
C ASP A 37 1.36 -10.93 -23.48
N SER A 38 1.83 -12.19 -23.37
CA SER A 38 1.23 -13.25 -22.54
C SER A 38 1.80 -13.29 -21.12
N ALA A 39 2.14 -12.14 -20.52
CA ALA A 39 2.25 -12.08 -19.08
C ALA A 39 0.84 -12.34 -18.50
N PRO A 40 0.65 -13.35 -17.63
CA PRO A 40 -0.65 -13.57 -16.99
C PRO A 40 -1.12 -12.27 -16.35
N PRO A 41 -2.41 -11.90 -16.44
CA PRO A 41 -2.91 -10.69 -15.82
C PRO A 41 -2.49 -10.72 -14.35
N ARG A 42 -1.74 -9.71 -13.91
CA ARG A 42 -1.38 -9.56 -12.49
C ARG A 42 -2.69 -9.66 -11.71
N ALA A 43 -2.80 -10.67 -10.85
CA ALA A 43 -3.96 -10.84 -10.00
C ALA A 43 -4.25 -9.47 -9.35
N THR A 44 -5.47 -8.97 -9.55
CA THR A 44 -5.85 -7.67 -8.99
C THR A 44 -5.75 -7.77 -7.48
N ARG A 45 -4.88 -6.94 -6.87
CA ARG A 45 -4.78 -6.86 -5.41
C ARG A 45 -6.14 -6.53 -4.82
N TRP A 46 -6.43 -7.10 -3.67
CA TRP A 46 -7.64 -6.81 -2.94
C TRP A 46 -7.69 -5.34 -2.50
N ARG A 47 -8.82 -4.70 -2.70
CA ARG A 47 -9.06 -3.31 -2.29
C ARG A 47 -10.40 -3.23 -1.58
N PRO A 48 -10.42 -3.03 -0.26
CA PRO A 48 -11.66 -2.87 0.48
C PRO A 48 -12.31 -1.52 0.15
N GLY A 49 -13.63 -1.54 -0.01
CA GLY A 49 -14.41 -0.32 -0.22
C GLY A 49 -14.82 0.36 1.09
N PRO A 50 -15.29 1.63 1.03
CA PRO A 50 -15.78 2.35 2.19
C PRO A 50 -16.89 1.59 2.94
N GLY A 51 -16.89 1.70 4.27
CA GLY A 51 -17.88 1.06 5.12
C GLY A 51 -17.72 -0.45 5.29
N THR A 52 -16.66 -1.08 4.74
CA THR A 52 -16.39 -2.51 4.91
C THR A 52 -16.25 -2.87 6.40
N PRO A 53 -17.07 -3.78 6.98
CA PRO A 53 -16.92 -4.20 8.36
C PRO A 53 -15.63 -4.99 8.58
N TRP A 54 -15.03 -4.84 9.75
CA TRP A 54 -13.76 -5.50 10.07
C TRP A 54 -13.63 -5.83 11.55
N GLN A 55 -12.72 -6.75 11.86
CA GLN A 55 -12.24 -7.03 13.22
C GLN A 55 -10.75 -6.78 13.28
N TRP A 56 -10.33 -6.02 14.27
CA TRP A 56 -8.92 -5.80 14.60
C TRP A 56 -8.63 -6.49 15.92
N GLN A 57 -7.76 -7.48 15.91
CA GLN A 57 -7.41 -8.19 17.13
C GLN A 57 -5.93 -8.56 17.12
N LEU A 58 -5.16 -7.93 18.00
CA LEU A 58 -3.71 -8.12 18.12
C LEU A 58 -3.32 -8.80 19.43
N SER A 59 -4.25 -9.06 20.34
CA SER A 59 -3.95 -9.73 21.60
C SER A 59 -4.97 -10.79 21.98
N GLY A 60 -4.52 -11.72 22.85
CA GLY A 60 -5.34 -12.77 23.38
C GLY A 60 -5.70 -13.85 22.34
N ARG A 61 -6.58 -14.78 22.73
CA ARG A 61 -7.04 -15.84 21.83
C ARG A 61 -7.91 -15.25 20.73
N LEU A 62 -7.52 -15.46 19.46
CA LEU A 62 -8.27 -14.96 18.31
C LEU A 62 -9.72 -15.49 18.30
N ASP A 63 -10.66 -14.56 18.25
CA ASP A 63 -12.09 -14.88 18.06
C ASP A 63 -12.43 -14.92 16.57
N THR A 64 -12.45 -16.11 16.01
CA THR A 64 -12.81 -16.34 14.60
C THR A 64 -14.31 -16.42 14.36
N THR A 65 -15.16 -16.19 15.37
CA THR A 65 -16.62 -16.25 15.27
C THR A 65 -17.27 -14.95 14.86
N VAL A 66 -16.53 -13.83 14.93
CA VAL A 66 -17.03 -12.52 14.53
C VAL A 66 -17.39 -12.53 13.04
N ASP A 67 -18.65 -12.23 12.71
CA ASP A 67 -19.14 -12.27 11.32
C ASP A 67 -18.84 -10.96 10.59
N VAL A 68 -17.61 -10.83 10.10
CA VAL A 68 -17.12 -9.69 9.30
C VAL A 68 -16.28 -10.20 8.14
N PRO A 69 -16.24 -9.47 7.00
CA PRO A 69 -15.47 -9.89 5.85
C PRO A 69 -13.96 -9.71 6.01
N VAL A 70 -13.49 -8.91 6.98
CA VAL A 70 -12.08 -8.56 7.14
C VAL A 70 -11.62 -8.80 8.57
N TYR A 71 -10.48 -9.48 8.69
CA TYR A 71 -9.75 -9.62 9.95
C TYR A 71 -8.36 -9.00 9.80
N ASP A 72 -7.97 -8.22 10.79
CA ASP A 72 -6.61 -7.69 10.95
C ASP A 72 -6.01 -8.30 12.20
N ILE A 73 -4.94 -9.06 12.02
CA ILE A 73 -4.32 -9.89 13.07
C ILE A 73 -2.80 -9.85 12.98
N ASP A 74 -2.14 -10.09 14.11
CA ASP A 74 -0.69 -10.11 14.20
C ASP A 74 -0.05 -11.14 13.25
N GLY A 75 0.89 -10.67 12.42
CA GLY A 75 1.54 -11.49 11.41
C GLY A 75 2.47 -12.56 11.97
N PHE A 76 3.12 -12.29 13.11
CA PHE A 76 4.05 -13.23 13.73
C PHE A 76 3.34 -14.33 14.51
N GLU A 77 2.32 -13.98 15.29
CA GLU A 77 1.68 -14.88 16.24
C GLU A 77 0.77 -15.92 15.59
N HIS A 78 0.26 -15.65 14.38
CA HIS A 78 -0.67 -16.53 13.73
C HIS A 78 -0.03 -17.39 12.65
N PRO A 79 -0.20 -18.74 12.69
CA PRO A 79 0.30 -19.64 11.66
C PRO A 79 -0.54 -19.54 10.38
N ARG A 80 0.03 -20.00 9.27
CA ARG A 80 -0.64 -20.12 7.97
C ARG A 80 -2.03 -20.78 8.04
N SER A 81 -2.18 -21.78 8.93
CA SER A 81 -3.46 -22.49 9.09
C SER A 81 -4.58 -21.57 9.57
N THR A 82 -4.30 -20.62 10.48
CA THR A 82 -5.28 -19.63 10.94
C THR A 82 -5.75 -18.73 9.80
N VAL A 83 -4.81 -18.22 9.00
CA VAL A 83 -5.12 -17.39 7.82
C VAL A 83 -5.98 -18.18 6.82
N ALA A 84 -5.58 -19.40 6.49
CA ALA A 84 -6.33 -20.27 5.60
C ALA A 84 -7.73 -20.62 6.12
N ASP A 85 -7.90 -20.78 7.44
CA ASP A 85 -9.20 -21.05 8.06
C ASP A 85 -10.15 -19.85 7.91
N LEU A 86 -9.66 -18.63 8.12
CA LEU A 86 -10.43 -17.41 7.90
C LEU A 86 -10.82 -17.27 6.42
N GLN A 87 -9.86 -17.49 5.51
CA GLN A 87 -10.10 -17.40 4.06
C GLN A 87 -11.10 -18.45 3.55
N ARG A 88 -11.08 -19.67 4.07
CA ARG A 88 -12.11 -20.69 3.74
C ARG A 88 -13.52 -20.28 4.13
N ARG A 89 -13.65 -19.39 5.10
CA ARG A 89 -14.94 -18.77 5.49
C ARG A 89 -15.24 -17.48 4.72
N GLY A 90 -14.50 -17.20 3.62
CA GLY A 90 -14.68 -16.01 2.79
C GLY A 90 -14.14 -14.71 3.38
N ARG A 91 -13.27 -14.78 4.41
CA ARG A 91 -12.68 -13.59 5.03
C ARG A 91 -11.41 -13.18 4.31
N LYS A 92 -11.15 -11.88 4.26
CA LYS A 92 -9.84 -11.30 3.92
C LYS A 92 -9.05 -11.08 5.19
N VAL A 93 -7.74 -11.29 5.13
CA VAL A 93 -6.89 -11.24 6.32
C VAL A 93 -5.75 -10.28 6.10
N ILE A 94 -5.67 -9.26 6.95
CA ILE A 94 -4.61 -8.26 6.99
C ILE A 94 -3.56 -8.74 7.98
N CYS A 95 -2.29 -8.62 7.60
CA CYS A 95 -1.12 -8.91 8.39
C CYS A 95 -0.65 -7.64 9.10
N TYR A 96 -0.93 -7.50 10.39
CA TYR A 96 -0.34 -6.45 11.22
C TYR A 96 1.13 -6.75 11.49
N LEU A 97 1.97 -5.76 11.31
CA LEU A 97 3.36 -5.73 11.78
C LEU A 97 3.88 -4.29 11.85
N SER A 98 4.75 -3.99 12.82
CA SER A 98 5.39 -2.69 12.89
C SER A 98 6.47 -2.55 11.81
N THR A 99 6.50 -1.40 11.14
CA THR A 99 7.53 -1.04 10.16
C THR A 99 8.34 0.19 10.59
N GLY A 100 7.78 1.02 11.48
CA GLY A 100 8.44 2.22 11.99
C GLY A 100 8.94 2.09 13.43
N ALA A 101 8.67 0.96 14.09
CA ALA A 101 9.19 0.66 15.41
C ALA A 101 9.80 -0.75 15.48
N TRP A 102 10.82 -0.87 16.33
CA TRP A 102 11.39 -2.12 16.78
C TRP A 102 10.64 -2.61 18.02
N GLU A 103 10.42 -3.91 18.09
CA GLU A 103 9.70 -4.58 19.16
C GLU A 103 10.61 -5.68 19.72
N GLU A 104 11.00 -5.60 21.01
CA GLU A 104 11.98 -6.53 21.63
C GLU A 104 11.52 -7.98 21.67
N PHE A 105 10.20 -8.20 21.62
CA PHE A 105 9.60 -9.52 21.72
C PHE A 105 9.43 -10.23 20.35
N ARG A 106 9.84 -9.59 19.26
CA ARG A 106 9.77 -10.22 17.93
C ARG A 106 10.93 -11.18 17.70
N PRO A 107 10.69 -12.29 16.99
CA PRO A 107 11.72 -13.30 16.76
C PRO A 107 12.93 -12.79 15.96
N ASP A 108 12.81 -11.67 15.26
CA ASP A 108 13.86 -11.04 14.47
C ASP A 108 14.45 -9.77 15.15
N ALA A 109 14.15 -9.54 16.44
CA ALA A 109 14.58 -8.34 17.14
C ALA A 109 16.11 -8.17 17.15
N ASP A 110 16.86 -9.26 17.32
CA ASP A 110 18.32 -9.26 17.37
C ASP A 110 18.99 -8.94 16.00
N GLU A 111 18.23 -8.91 14.93
CA GLU A 111 18.74 -8.57 13.60
C GLU A 111 18.83 -7.06 13.36
N PHE A 112 18.22 -6.25 14.23
CA PHE A 112 18.26 -4.79 14.12
C PHE A 112 19.50 -4.23 14.81
N PRO A 113 20.40 -3.53 14.07
CA PRO A 113 21.54 -2.87 14.67
C PRO A 113 21.12 -1.80 15.68
N GLY A 114 21.86 -1.67 16.76
CA GLY A 114 21.53 -0.71 17.84
C GLY A 114 21.52 0.76 17.41
N ASP A 115 22.22 1.12 16.33
CA ASP A 115 22.30 2.49 15.79
C ASP A 115 21.04 2.92 15.02
N VAL A 116 20.14 1.99 14.69
CA VAL A 116 18.82 2.33 14.10
C VAL A 116 17.71 2.39 15.15
N LEU A 117 18.01 2.09 16.43
CA LEU A 117 17.03 2.06 17.52
C LEU A 117 16.99 3.42 18.26
N GLY A 118 15.87 4.11 18.14
CA GLY A 118 15.62 5.41 18.74
C GLY A 118 15.10 5.38 20.16
N LYS A 119 14.29 6.37 20.52
CA LYS A 119 13.57 6.44 21.79
C LYS A 119 12.39 5.46 21.82
N GLY A 120 11.87 5.18 23.01
CA GLY A 120 10.60 4.45 23.15
C GLY A 120 9.44 5.20 22.50
N ASN A 121 8.49 4.44 21.93
CA ASN A 121 7.30 5.00 21.27
C ASN A 121 6.09 5.12 22.20
N GLY A 122 6.25 4.80 23.47
CA GLY A 122 5.19 4.82 24.49
C GLY A 122 4.68 3.43 24.90
N TRP A 123 5.03 2.40 24.14
CA TRP A 123 4.74 1.00 24.47
C TRP A 123 5.98 0.32 25.08
N GLU A 124 5.77 -0.52 26.09
CA GLU A 124 6.85 -1.26 26.75
C GLU A 124 7.50 -2.23 25.76
N GLY A 125 8.83 -2.21 25.70
CA GLY A 125 9.59 -3.07 24.78
C GLY A 125 9.64 -2.57 23.34
N GLU A 126 9.15 -1.36 23.05
CA GLU A 126 9.15 -0.80 21.69
C GLU A 126 9.98 0.48 21.58
N ARG A 127 10.63 0.64 20.44
CA ARG A 127 11.46 1.81 20.11
C ARG A 127 11.29 2.23 18.66
N TRP A 128 11.21 3.54 18.43
CA TRP A 128 11.22 4.09 17.07
C TRP A 128 12.44 3.65 16.27
N LEU A 129 12.27 3.49 14.96
CA LEU A 129 13.34 3.19 14.03
C LEU A 129 13.83 4.45 13.29
N ASP A 130 15.14 4.50 12.98
CA ASP A 130 15.67 5.48 12.04
C ASP A 130 15.29 5.09 10.60
N ILE A 131 14.12 5.51 10.16
CA ILE A 131 13.58 5.18 8.84
C ILE A 131 14.39 5.73 7.65
N ARG A 132 15.40 6.56 7.91
CA ARG A 132 16.35 7.02 6.87
C ARG A 132 17.32 5.92 6.48
N ARG A 133 17.53 4.94 7.36
CA ARG A 133 18.43 3.80 7.17
C ARG A 133 17.75 2.68 6.37
N THR A 134 17.28 3.04 5.17
CA THR A 134 16.65 2.06 4.26
C THR A 134 17.60 0.95 3.84
N ASP A 135 18.92 1.21 3.82
CA ASP A 135 19.96 0.21 3.62
C ASP A 135 19.90 -0.95 4.61
N VAL A 136 19.47 -0.68 5.85
CA VAL A 136 19.28 -1.66 6.92
C VAL A 136 17.85 -2.17 6.96
N LEU A 137 16.87 -1.28 6.90
CA LEU A 137 15.46 -1.62 7.16
C LEU A 137 14.79 -2.33 6.00
N GLU A 138 15.12 -1.99 4.74
CA GLU A 138 14.48 -2.62 3.59
C GLU A 138 14.64 -4.16 3.57
N PRO A 139 15.83 -4.74 3.76
CA PRO A 139 15.97 -6.20 3.80
C PRO A 139 15.25 -6.85 5.00
N LEU A 140 15.15 -6.17 6.16
CA LEU A 140 14.41 -6.65 7.33
C LEU A 140 12.91 -6.68 7.04
N MET A 141 12.35 -5.57 6.57
CA MET A 141 10.94 -5.47 6.22
C MET A 141 10.58 -6.38 5.05
N ALA A 142 11.50 -6.59 4.09
CA ALA A 142 11.30 -7.55 3.01
C ALA A 142 11.01 -8.96 3.54
N ARG A 143 11.78 -9.43 4.53
CA ARG A 143 11.55 -10.75 5.15
C ARG A 143 10.24 -10.81 5.93
N ARG A 144 9.87 -9.74 6.65
CA ARG A 144 8.58 -9.65 7.33
C ARG A 144 7.41 -9.72 6.34
N PHE A 145 7.52 -9.02 5.20
CA PHE A 145 6.49 -9.04 4.16
C PHE A 145 6.44 -10.38 3.41
N ASP A 146 7.60 -11.02 3.19
CA ASP A 146 7.65 -12.37 2.65
C ASP A 146 6.97 -13.38 3.58
N MET A 147 7.16 -13.25 4.90
CA MET A 147 6.45 -14.06 5.90
C MET A 147 4.93 -13.89 5.79
N CYS A 148 4.42 -12.66 5.68
CA CYS A 148 2.98 -12.42 5.51
C CYS A 148 2.47 -13.05 4.21
N ARG A 149 3.16 -12.85 3.09
CA ARG A 149 2.82 -13.48 1.81
C ARG A 149 2.81 -15.00 1.93
N ASP A 150 3.85 -15.58 2.51
CA ASP A 150 4.01 -17.03 2.60
C ASP A 150 3.00 -17.66 3.55
N LYS A 151 2.54 -16.94 4.57
CA LYS A 151 1.41 -17.34 5.41
C LYS A 151 0.05 -17.19 4.69
N GLY A 152 0.01 -16.46 3.56
CA GLY A 152 -1.17 -16.32 2.71
C GLY A 152 -2.06 -15.13 3.03
N PHE A 153 -1.58 -14.14 3.77
CA PHE A 153 -2.33 -12.91 4.03
C PHE A 153 -2.68 -12.19 2.72
N ASP A 154 -3.76 -11.40 2.72
CA ASP A 154 -4.24 -10.64 1.57
C ASP A 154 -3.65 -9.21 1.54
N ALA A 155 -3.26 -8.70 2.70
CA ALA A 155 -2.79 -7.32 2.86
C ALA A 155 -1.82 -7.19 4.05
N ILE A 156 -1.20 -6.00 4.14
CA ILE A 156 -0.37 -5.58 5.26
C ILE A 156 -0.96 -4.31 5.89
N GLU A 157 -1.03 -4.28 7.23
CA GLU A 157 -1.08 -3.08 8.03
C GLU A 157 0.32 -2.82 8.58
N PRO A 158 1.09 -1.88 7.98
CA PRO A 158 2.38 -1.47 8.50
C PRO A 158 2.17 -0.41 9.59
N ASP A 159 2.56 -0.67 10.81
CA ASP A 159 2.39 0.26 11.92
C ASP A 159 3.57 1.23 12.09
N ASN A 160 3.33 2.32 12.82
CA ASN A 160 4.30 3.37 13.14
C ASN A 160 4.83 4.12 11.92
N MET A 161 3.91 4.56 11.04
CA MET A 161 4.25 5.21 9.77
C MET A 161 4.30 6.74 9.84
N ASP A 162 4.35 7.32 11.01
CA ASP A 162 4.30 8.77 11.28
C ASP A 162 5.40 9.25 12.24
N GLY A 163 6.51 8.52 12.31
CA GLY A 163 7.61 8.80 13.24
C GLY A 163 8.14 10.23 13.17
N TYR A 164 8.09 10.88 11.99
CA TYR A 164 8.57 12.26 11.82
C TYR A 164 7.80 13.29 12.68
N SER A 165 6.59 13.00 13.06
CA SER A 165 5.75 13.84 13.94
C SER A 165 5.95 13.52 15.43
N ASN A 166 6.83 12.56 15.75
CA ASN A 166 7.06 12.04 17.09
C ASN A 166 8.50 12.29 17.56
N ASP A 167 8.74 12.24 18.89
CA ASP A 167 10.08 12.31 19.46
C ASP A 167 10.81 10.97 19.36
N THR A 168 11.23 10.63 18.16
CA THR A 168 11.90 9.35 17.88
C THR A 168 13.35 9.27 18.36
N GLY A 169 13.97 10.40 18.72
CA GLY A 169 15.41 10.49 18.99
C GLY A 169 16.24 10.70 17.71
N PHE A 170 15.61 10.71 16.54
CA PHE A 170 16.22 11.00 15.25
C PHE A 170 15.63 12.27 14.63
N PRO A 171 16.41 13.07 13.89
CA PRO A 171 15.89 14.26 13.21
C PRO A 171 15.17 13.86 11.90
N LEU A 172 14.09 13.09 12.03
CA LEU A 172 13.27 12.68 10.89
C LEU A 172 12.51 13.87 10.34
N THR A 173 12.44 13.96 9.01
CA THR A 173 11.67 14.97 8.30
C THR A 173 10.41 14.35 7.67
N ALA A 174 9.43 15.18 7.32
CA ALA A 174 8.26 14.74 6.55
C ALA A 174 8.66 14.07 5.22
N ASP A 175 9.73 14.57 4.57
CA ASP A 175 10.24 13.96 3.34
C ASP A 175 10.89 12.59 3.57
N ASP A 176 11.54 12.38 4.72
CA ASP A 176 12.07 11.06 5.10
C ASP A 176 10.92 10.06 5.27
N GLN A 177 9.87 10.46 5.99
CA GLN A 177 8.69 9.64 6.20
C GLN A 177 8.00 9.32 4.88
N LEU A 178 7.79 10.32 4.04
CA LEU A 178 7.14 10.14 2.74
C LEU A 178 7.90 9.14 1.85
N ARG A 179 9.24 9.23 1.83
CA ARG A 179 10.08 8.27 1.08
C ARG A 179 9.96 6.87 1.63
N TYR A 180 9.98 6.75 2.96
CA TYR A 180 9.86 5.45 3.63
C TYR A 180 8.49 4.82 3.42
N ASN A 181 7.40 5.56 3.60
CA ASN A 181 6.04 5.08 3.39
C ASN A 181 5.83 4.60 1.94
N ARG A 182 6.40 5.29 0.96
CA ARG A 182 6.40 4.85 -0.45
C ARG A 182 7.20 3.56 -0.67
N LEU A 183 8.34 3.41 0.02
CA LEU A 183 9.11 2.17 -0.02
C LEU A 183 8.29 1.00 0.52
N ILE A 184 7.65 1.16 1.68
CA ILE A 184 6.79 0.16 2.31
C ILE A 184 5.63 -0.24 1.37
N ALA A 185 4.93 0.72 0.79
CA ALA A 185 3.84 0.46 -0.14
C ALA A 185 4.31 -0.34 -1.37
N ARG A 186 5.43 0.07 -1.97
CA ARG A 186 6.02 -0.63 -3.12
C ARG A 186 6.38 -2.08 -2.78
N MET A 187 7.04 -2.30 -1.63
CA MET A 187 7.45 -3.64 -1.19
C MET A 187 6.27 -4.60 -0.99
N ALA A 188 5.15 -4.11 -0.44
CA ALA A 188 3.91 -4.89 -0.32
C ALA A 188 3.34 -5.23 -1.69
N HIS A 189 3.27 -4.25 -2.58
CA HIS A 189 2.74 -4.42 -3.93
C HIS A 189 3.55 -5.37 -4.80
N GLU A 190 4.88 -5.37 -4.68
CA GLU A 190 5.77 -6.31 -5.38
C GLU A 190 5.50 -7.77 -4.98
N ARG A 191 4.96 -7.98 -3.78
CA ARG A 191 4.56 -9.29 -3.25
C ARG A 191 3.11 -9.65 -3.53
N GLY A 192 2.38 -8.80 -4.26
CA GLY A 192 0.96 -8.99 -4.55
C GLY A 192 0.03 -8.71 -3.37
N LEU A 193 0.56 -8.16 -2.27
CA LEU A 193 -0.20 -7.78 -1.09
C LEU A 193 -0.77 -6.37 -1.23
N SER A 194 -1.99 -6.15 -0.74
CA SER A 194 -2.51 -4.80 -0.51
C SER A 194 -1.85 -4.18 0.72
N VAL A 195 -1.93 -2.86 0.85
CA VAL A 195 -1.29 -2.17 1.97
C VAL A 195 -2.15 -1.02 2.49
N GLY A 196 -2.26 -0.91 3.81
CA GLY A 196 -2.91 0.17 4.52
C GLY A 196 -1.94 1.28 4.89
N LEU A 197 -2.37 2.54 4.84
CA LEU A 197 -1.66 3.65 5.48
C LEU A 197 -2.13 3.73 6.94
N LYS A 198 -1.20 3.54 7.88
CA LYS A 198 -1.50 3.71 9.29
C LYS A 198 -1.31 5.17 9.70
N ASN A 199 -2.37 5.80 10.22
CA ASN A 199 -2.35 7.20 10.66
C ASN A 199 -1.75 8.16 9.60
N ASP A 200 -0.69 8.92 9.91
CA ASP A 200 0.04 9.82 9.01
C ASP A 200 -0.88 10.73 8.16
N LEU A 201 -1.81 11.41 8.85
CA LEU A 201 -2.91 12.14 8.21
C LEU A 201 -2.43 13.27 7.30
N ASP A 202 -1.34 13.96 7.69
CA ASP A 202 -0.80 15.10 6.94
C ASP A 202 -0.25 14.70 5.56
N GLN A 203 0.18 13.45 5.40
CA GLN A 203 0.73 12.95 4.15
C GLN A 203 -0.30 12.23 3.26
N ILE A 204 -1.55 12.07 3.70
CA ILE A 204 -2.61 11.42 2.93
C ILE A 204 -2.73 11.98 1.50
N PRO A 205 -2.72 13.31 1.26
CA PRO A 205 -2.82 13.84 -0.10
C PRO A 205 -1.73 13.32 -1.05
N ALA A 206 -0.52 13.05 -0.52
CA ALA A 206 0.61 12.56 -1.29
C ALA A 206 0.66 11.02 -1.41
N LEU A 207 -0.06 10.30 -0.52
CA LEU A 207 0.04 8.84 -0.37
C LEU A 207 -1.23 8.08 -0.77
N VAL A 208 -2.39 8.74 -0.82
CA VAL A 208 -3.67 8.08 -1.12
C VAL A 208 -3.65 7.30 -2.43
N GLY A 209 -2.86 7.72 -3.42
CA GLY A 209 -2.68 7.01 -4.69
C GLY A 209 -1.90 5.70 -4.56
N GLU A 210 -1.08 5.58 -3.54
CA GLU A 210 -0.11 4.49 -3.36
C GLU A 210 -0.57 3.41 -2.37
N PHE A 211 -1.52 3.73 -1.49
CA PHE A 211 -2.08 2.80 -0.50
C PHE A 211 -3.47 2.31 -0.91
N ASP A 212 -3.82 1.08 -0.57
CA ASP A 212 -5.07 0.44 -0.98
C ASP A 212 -6.23 0.69 0.00
N PHE A 213 -5.92 1.05 1.25
CA PHE A 213 -6.85 1.44 2.31
C PHE A 213 -6.11 2.28 3.36
N ALA A 214 -6.81 2.74 4.39
CA ALA A 214 -6.20 3.37 5.57
C ALA A 214 -6.63 2.66 6.85
N VAL A 215 -5.76 2.67 7.86
CA VAL A 215 -6.06 2.32 9.24
C VAL A 215 -5.77 3.54 10.10
N ASN A 216 -6.75 3.96 10.91
CA ASN A 216 -6.60 5.15 11.73
C ASN A 216 -7.12 4.93 13.14
N GLU A 217 -6.43 5.54 14.08
CA GLU A 217 -6.77 5.56 15.48
C GLU A 217 -7.13 6.98 15.92
N GLN A 218 -8.24 7.09 16.66
CA GLN A 218 -8.63 8.27 17.45
C GLN A 218 -8.89 9.56 16.65
N CYS A 219 -9.16 9.49 15.34
CA CYS A 219 -9.42 10.72 14.57
C CYS A 219 -10.60 11.54 15.08
N ALA A 220 -11.60 10.91 15.73
CA ALA A 220 -12.72 11.66 16.30
C ALA A 220 -12.34 12.31 17.64
N GLN A 221 -11.48 11.65 18.43
CA GLN A 221 -10.97 12.22 19.66
C GLN A 221 -10.18 13.51 19.40
N TYR A 222 -9.38 13.52 18.32
CA TYR A 222 -8.57 14.67 17.93
C TYR A 222 -9.25 15.60 16.92
N ALA A 223 -10.50 15.31 16.54
CA ALA A 223 -11.31 16.12 15.62
C ALA A 223 -10.72 16.25 14.19
N GLU A 224 -10.01 15.22 13.70
CA GLU A 224 -9.27 15.23 12.44
C GLU A 224 -9.78 14.21 11.40
N CYS A 225 -10.91 13.51 11.65
CA CYS A 225 -11.44 12.49 10.73
C CYS A 225 -11.68 12.98 9.29
N ALA A 226 -11.84 14.28 9.08
CA ALA A 226 -12.00 14.85 7.74
C ALA A 226 -10.76 14.65 6.86
N ALA A 227 -9.57 14.54 7.45
CA ALA A 227 -8.33 14.30 6.71
C ALA A 227 -8.31 12.91 6.01
N LEU A 228 -9.16 11.98 6.46
CA LEU A 228 -9.26 10.63 5.89
C LEU A 228 -10.18 10.54 4.66
N THR A 229 -10.95 11.60 4.35
CA THR A 229 -11.92 11.59 3.24
C THR A 229 -11.31 11.30 1.87
N PRO A 230 -10.05 11.67 1.54
CA PRO A 230 -9.45 11.31 0.25
C PRO A 230 -9.42 9.80 -0.03
N PHE A 231 -9.28 8.96 1.00
CA PHE A 231 -9.40 7.50 0.82
C PHE A 231 -10.81 7.09 0.43
N VAL A 232 -11.82 7.61 1.11
CA VAL A 232 -13.24 7.31 0.84
C VAL A 232 -13.63 7.81 -0.55
N GLU A 233 -13.21 9.01 -0.92
CA GLU A 233 -13.43 9.60 -2.26
C GLU A 233 -12.76 8.78 -3.37
N ALA A 234 -11.62 8.15 -3.06
CA ALA A 234 -10.94 7.21 -3.95
C ALA A 234 -11.56 5.80 -3.95
N GLY A 235 -12.72 5.60 -3.27
CA GLY A 235 -13.39 4.30 -3.18
C GLY A 235 -12.69 3.29 -2.28
N LYS A 236 -11.82 3.74 -1.35
CA LYS A 236 -11.01 2.90 -0.48
C LYS A 236 -11.57 2.92 0.95
N ALA A 237 -11.45 1.79 1.66
CA ALA A 237 -11.84 1.72 3.06
C ALA A 237 -10.93 2.56 3.95
N VAL A 238 -11.53 3.12 5.00
CA VAL A 238 -10.83 3.64 6.16
C VAL A 238 -11.28 2.81 7.37
N PHE A 239 -10.42 1.96 7.85
CA PHE A 239 -10.59 1.17 9.06
C PHE A 239 -10.22 2.05 10.25
N HIS A 240 -11.21 2.41 11.07
CA HIS A 240 -11.03 3.41 12.12
C HIS A 240 -11.44 2.87 13.48
N VAL A 241 -10.65 3.17 14.50
CA VAL A 241 -10.96 2.82 15.89
C VAL A 241 -10.86 4.03 16.82
N GLU A 242 -11.71 3.99 17.86
CA GLU A 242 -11.65 4.86 19.01
C GLU A 242 -11.51 4.03 20.29
N TYR A 243 -10.81 4.58 21.27
CA TYR A 243 -10.61 3.91 22.55
C TYR A 243 -11.41 4.55 23.66
N GLU A 244 -11.29 5.84 23.85
CA GLU A 244 -11.89 6.59 24.96
C GLU A 244 -13.33 7.04 24.67
N LEU A 245 -13.59 7.48 23.43
CA LEU A 245 -14.88 8.03 23.08
C LEU A 245 -15.96 6.93 23.02
N PRO A 246 -17.16 7.14 23.60
CA PRO A 246 -18.29 6.25 23.41
C PRO A 246 -18.79 6.32 21.96
N THR A 247 -19.31 5.22 21.44
CA THR A 247 -19.83 5.12 20.06
C THR A 247 -20.86 6.19 19.70
N SER A 248 -21.66 6.64 20.68
CA SER A 248 -22.63 7.74 20.48
C SER A 248 -22.00 9.08 20.08
N ARG A 249 -20.71 9.29 20.40
CA ARG A 249 -20.00 10.54 20.10
C ARG A 249 -19.39 10.54 18.70
N PHE A 250 -18.86 9.43 18.21
CA PHE A 250 -18.15 9.38 16.94
C PHE A 250 -18.89 8.64 15.80
N CYS A 251 -19.70 7.63 16.08
CA CYS A 251 -20.37 6.86 15.03
C CYS A 251 -21.26 7.70 14.09
N PRO A 252 -22.00 8.73 14.54
CA PRO A 252 -22.75 9.57 13.62
C PRO A 252 -21.86 10.27 12.58
N GLN A 253 -20.70 10.76 12.99
CA GLN A 253 -19.71 11.38 12.09
C GLN A 253 -19.09 10.33 11.17
N SER A 254 -18.61 9.22 11.74
CA SER A 254 -17.99 8.14 10.98
C SER A 254 -18.86 7.61 9.84
N ARG A 255 -20.16 7.42 10.11
CA ARG A 255 -21.12 6.98 9.07
C ARG A 255 -21.29 8.03 7.97
N ARG A 256 -21.34 9.33 8.31
CA ARG A 256 -21.42 10.40 7.30
C ARG A 256 -20.17 10.46 6.42
N LEU A 257 -19.01 10.16 6.99
CA LEU A 257 -17.73 10.15 6.29
C LEU A 257 -17.44 8.81 5.59
N GLY A 258 -18.29 7.77 5.74
CA GLY A 258 -18.07 6.46 5.12
C GLY A 258 -16.96 5.64 5.77
N LEU A 259 -16.59 5.92 7.03
CA LEU A 259 -15.54 5.20 7.74
C LEU A 259 -16.05 3.86 8.30
N SER A 260 -15.20 2.85 8.31
CA SER A 260 -15.44 1.53 8.91
C SER A 260 -15.03 1.55 10.39
N SER A 261 -15.86 2.17 11.24
CA SER A 261 -15.48 2.53 12.59
C SER A 261 -15.99 1.58 13.66
N MET A 262 -15.18 1.41 14.71
CA MET A 262 -15.57 0.70 15.93
C MET A 262 -14.84 1.28 17.15
N ARG A 263 -15.40 1.01 18.32
CA ARG A 263 -14.67 1.20 19.58
C ARG A 263 -13.93 -0.07 19.94
N LYS A 264 -12.68 0.07 20.36
CA LYS A 264 -11.80 -0.99 20.87
C LYS A 264 -11.33 -0.65 22.28
N ARG A 265 -10.67 -1.61 22.93
CA ARG A 265 -9.78 -1.38 24.07
C ARG A 265 -8.36 -1.21 23.56
N TYR A 266 -7.51 -0.54 24.33
CA TYR A 266 -6.09 -0.37 23.96
C TYR A 266 -5.32 -1.69 23.80
N GLU A 267 -5.75 -2.75 24.53
CA GLU A 267 -5.17 -4.08 24.43
C GLU A 267 -5.48 -4.78 23.10
N LEU A 268 -6.36 -4.21 22.27
CA LEU A 268 -6.79 -4.77 20.99
C LEU A 268 -7.16 -6.25 21.06
N ASP A 269 -7.87 -6.63 22.16
CA ASP A 269 -8.42 -7.96 22.39
C ASP A 269 -9.62 -8.25 21.45
N ALA A 270 -10.30 -9.39 21.65
CA ALA A 270 -11.47 -9.77 20.85
C ALA A 270 -12.66 -8.79 20.98
N TRP A 271 -12.74 -8.02 22.09
CA TRP A 271 -13.85 -7.12 22.32
C TRP A 271 -13.89 -6.00 21.26
N ARG A 272 -15.10 -5.74 20.76
CA ARG A 272 -15.38 -4.68 19.79
C ARG A 272 -16.78 -4.10 19.96
N ARG A 273 -16.95 -2.84 19.59
CA ARG A 273 -18.27 -2.21 19.50
C ARG A 273 -18.36 -1.39 18.21
N PRO A 274 -18.87 -2.00 17.12
CA PRO A 274 -18.92 -1.32 15.82
C PRO A 274 -19.97 -0.22 15.78
N CYS A 275 -19.73 0.71 14.89
CA CYS A 275 -20.73 1.69 14.52
C CYS A 275 -21.85 1.07 13.67
#